data_6f33dc974acddef9ec4b14b55624691e
#
_entry.id   6f33dc974acddef9ec4b14b55624691e
#
_cell.length_a   1.000
_cell.length_b   1.000
_cell.length_c   1.000
_cell.angle_alpha   90.00
_cell.angle_beta   90.00
_cell.angle_gamma   90.00
#
_symmetry.space_group_name_H-M   'P 1'
#
loop_
_entity.id
_entity.type
_entity.pdbx_description
1 polymer ?
#
loop_
_entity_poly.entity_id
_entity_poly.type
_entity_poly.pdbx_seq_one_letter_code
_entity_poly.pdbx_strand_id
1 'polypeptide(L)'
;MWIVRLALRRPYTFVVVSILIVIMGGLAIVRTPTDIFPNIDIPVVSIIWNYNGLLPEDMSDRIVSVTERALTTTVDNIEHIESQSLYGVAVVKVFLQPTANIQQGIAQITAISQTQLRQLPAGTTPPLILAYSASSVPVLQLALSGQDLS
;
A
#
# COMPACT_ATOMS: atom_id res chain seq x y z
N MET A 1 25.74 44.04 -24.47
CA MET A 1 24.32 44.19 -24.06
C MET A 1 23.37 44.04 -25.26
N TRP A 2 23.38 42.85 -25.88
CA TRP A 2 22.57 42.52 -27.06
C TRP A 2 21.07 42.39 -26.72
N ILE A 3 20.75 41.71 -25.59
CA ILE A 3 19.37 41.45 -25.14
C ILE A 3 18.60 42.76 -24.86
N VAL A 4 19.24 43.75 -24.24
CA VAL A 4 18.61 45.06 -23.93
C VAL A 4 18.22 45.82 -25.21
N ARG A 5 19.07 45.78 -26.25
CA ARG A 5 18.75 46.40 -27.54
C ARG A 5 17.62 45.69 -28.27
N LEU A 6 17.52 44.37 -28.13
CA LEU A 6 16.44 43.57 -28.71
C LEU A 6 15.11 43.88 -28.02
N ALA A 7 15.12 43.97 -26.67
CA ALA A 7 13.95 44.32 -25.86
C ALA A 7 13.37 45.70 -26.23
N LEU A 8 14.24 46.70 -26.41
CA LEU A 8 13.82 48.04 -26.78
C LEU A 8 13.32 48.16 -28.24
N ARG A 9 13.77 47.26 -29.14
CA ARG A 9 13.30 47.25 -30.53
C ARG A 9 11.94 46.53 -30.71
N ARG A 10 11.57 45.61 -29.81
CA ARG A 10 10.31 44.85 -29.89
C ARG A 10 9.65 44.70 -28.51
N PRO A 11 9.14 45.82 -27.95
CA PRO A 11 8.59 45.80 -26.57
C PRO A 11 7.40 44.88 -26.42
N TYR A 12 6.53 44.74 -27.43
CA TYR A 12 5.36 43.86 -27.37
C TYR A 12 5.74 42.38 -27.24
N THR A 13 6.81 41.95 -27.87
CA THR A 13 7.28 40.55 -27.77
C THR A 13 7.73 40.22 -26.34
N PHE A 14 8.41 41.18 -25.68
CA PHE A 14 8.83 41.00 -24.29
C PHE A 14 7.64 40.97 -23.31
N VAL A 15 6.64 41.81 -23.54
CA VAL A 15 5.41 41.82 -22.72
C VAL A 15 4.68 40.46 -22.85
N VAL A 16 4.54 39.93 -24.06
CA VAL A 16 3.91 38.64 -24.29
C VAL A 16 4.69 37.51 -23.61
N VAL A 17 6.01 37.49 -23.74
CA VAL A 17 6.88 36.51 -23.10
C VAL A 17 6.78 36.59 -21.56
N SER A 18 6.76 37.81 -21.01
CA SER A 18 6.62 38.01 -19.56
C SER A 18 5.28 37.48 -19.04
N ILE A 19 4.18 37.74 -19.73
CA ILE A 19 2.85 37.21 -19.39
C ILE A 19 2.85 35.68 -19.47
N LEU A 20 3.46 35.12 -20.51
CA LEU A 20 3.55 33.70 -20.69
C LEU A 20 4.34 32.99 -19.56
N ILE A 21 5.46 33.60 -19.12
CA ILE A 21 6.25 33.13 -17.98
C ILE A 21 5.42 33.16 -16.69
N VAL A 22 4.65 34.22 -16.44
CA VAL A 22 3.80 34.34 -15.25
C VAL A 22 2.71 33.27 -15.27
N ILE A 23 2.06 33.04 -16.42
CA ILE A 23 1.02 32.00 -16.56
C ILE A 23 1.63 30.61 -16.37
N MET A 24 2.75 30.33 -17.03
CA MET A 24 3.44 29.05 -16.90
C MET A 24 3.96 28.82 -15.49
N GLY A 25 4.47 29.84 -14.84
CA GLY A 25 4.93 29.77 -13.44
C GLY A 25 3.79 29.46 -12.49
N GLY A 26 2.65 30.13 -12.62
CA GLY A 26 1.46 29.85 -11.82
C GLY A 26 0.93 28.42 -12.07
N LEU A 27 0.90 27.97 -13.31
CA LEU A 27 0.49 26.62 -13.66
C LEU A 27 1.46 25.55 -13.09
N ALA A 28 2.76 25.82 -13.13
CA ALA A 28 3.78 24.95 -12.57
C ALA A 28 3.61 24.76 -11.05
N ILE A 29 3.35 25.86 -10.32
CA ILE A 29 3.13 25.80 -8.86
C ILE A 29 1.93 24.91 -8.53
N VAL A 30 0.82 25.03 -9.27
CA VAL A 30 -0.39 24.24 -9.02
C VAL A 30 -0.20 22.76 -9.40
N ARG A 31 0.63 22.46 -10.39
CA ARG A 31 0.85 21.09 -10.88
C ARG A 31 2.06 20.39 -10.28
N THR A 32 2.90 21.08 -9.55
CA THR A 32 4.05 20.45 -8.90
C THR A 32 3.56 19.68 -7.68
N PRO A 33 3.71 18.35 -7.66
CA PRO A 33 3.40 17.56 -6.48
C PRO A 33 4.31 17.97 -5.33
N THR A 34 3.70 18.27 -4.18
CA THR A 34 4.42 18.75 -2.97
C THR A 34 4.69 17.61 -1.99
N ASP A 35 4.49 16.36 -2.39
CA ASP A 35 4.77 15.22 -1.56
C ASP A 35 6.28 14.99 -1.40
N ILE A 36 6.71 14.78 -0.16
CA ILE A 36 8.11 14.49 0.21
C ILE A 36 8.52 13.10 -0.29
N PHE A 37 7.57 12.19 -0.40
CA PHE A 37 7.78 10.86 -0.95
C PHE A 37 6.99 10.69 -2.25
N PRO A 38 7.57 10.06 -3.28
CA PRO A 38 6.78 9.67 -4.43
C PRO A 38 5.63 8.77 -3.95
N ASN A 39 4.40 9.04 -4.41
CA ASN A 39 3.25 8.16 -4.17
C ASN A 39 3.55 6.81 -4.82
N ILE A 40 4.19 5.93 -4.09
CA ILE A 40 4.36 4.53 -4.46
C ILE A 40 3.14 3.82 -3.90
N ASP A 41 2.04 3.88 -4.63
CA ASP A 41 0.83 3.14 -4.29
C ASP A 41 1.06 1.65 -4.58
N ILE A 42 1.80 1.00 -3.69
CA ILE A 42 1.90 -0.45 -3.68
C ILE A 42 0.73 -0.95 -2.84
N PRO A 43 -0.27 -1.58 -3.47
CA PRO A 43 -1.39 -2.13 -2.75
C PRO A 43 -0.95 -3.38 -1.98
N VAL A 44 -1.16 -3.36 -0.67
CA VAL A 44 -0.82 -4.48 0.22
C VAL A 44 -2.10 -5.04 0.84
N VAL A 45 -2.23 -6.35 0.80
CA VAL A 45 -3.31 -7.07 1.47
C VAL A 45 -2.71 -7.95 2.56
N SER A 46 -3.07 -7.69 3.81
CA SER A 46 -2.66 -8.52 4.96
C SER A 46 -3.76 -9.50 5.33
N ILE A 47 -3.37 -10.74 5.49
CA ILE A 47 -4.21 -11.85 5.95
C ILE A 47 -3.71 -12.24 7.33
N ILE A 48 -4.56 -12.15 8.33
CA ILE A 48 -4.22 -12.48 9.71
C ILE A 48 -4.97 -13.76 10.09
N TRP A 49 -4.22 -14.82 10.36
CA TRP A 49 -4.74 -16.09 10.85
C TRP A 49 -4.57 -16.15 12.37
N ASN A 50 -5.59 -16.62 13.06
CA ASN A 50 -5.55 -16.87 14.49
C ASN A 50 -5.81 -18.35 14.77
N TYR A 51 -4.93 -18.94 15.62
CA TYR A 51 -5.08 -20.29 16.14
C TYR A 51 -4.56 -20.32 17.58
N ASN A 52 -5.44 -20.44 18.53
CA ASN A 52 -5.04 -20.43 19.95
C ASN A 52 -4.19 -21.64 20.33
N GLY A 53 -2.98 -21.38 20.81
CA GLY A 53 -2.12 -22.39 21.40
C GLY A 53 -1.11 -23.06 20.46
N LEU A 54 -1.01 -22.63 19.20
CA LEU A 54 -0.03 -23.16 18.25
C LEU A 54 1.31 -22.42 18.40
N LEU A 55 2.42 -23.18 18.39
CA LEU A 55 3.76 -22.59 18.40
C LEU A 55 4.09 -21.90 17.06
N PRO A 56 4.99 -20.93 17.03
CA PRO A 56 5.35 -20.21 15.79
C PRO A 56 5.82 -21.14 14.65
N GLU A 57 6.56 -22.19 14.96
CA GLU A 57 7.04 -23.18 13.98
C GLU A 57 5.85 -23.94 13.35
N ASP A 58 4.93 -24.44 14.18
CA ASP A 58 3.72 -25.12 13.71
C ASP A 58 2.79 -24.16 12.94
N MET A 59 2.71 -22.88 13.35
CA MET A 59 1.97 -21.85 12.61
C MET A 59 2.57 -21.65 11.21
N SER A 60 3.89 -21.59 11.11
CA SER A 60 4.61 -21.49 9.84
C SER A 60 4.31 -22.70 8.93
N ASP A 61 4.47 -23.89 9.44
CA ASP A 61 4.40 -25.11 8.62
C ASP A 61 2.98 -25.47 8.21
N ARG A 62 2.03 -25.33 9.13
CA ARG A 62 0.65 -25.83 8.93
C ARG A 62 -0.31 -24.79 8.38
N ILE A 63 -0.07 -23.50 8.64
CA ILE A 63 -0.99 -22.43 8.23
C ILE A 63 -0.34 -21.55 7.16
N VAL A 64 0.84 -21.00 7.44
CA VAL A 64 1.49 -20.05 6.55
C VAL A 64 1.90 -20.69 5.23
N SER A 65 2.65 -21.79 5.27
CA SER A 65 3.13 -22.47 4.05
C SER A 65 2.01 -22.92 3.13
N VAL A 66 0.89 -23.40 3.71
CA VAL A 66 -0.30 -23.78 2.95
C VAL A 66 -0.95 -22.56 2.32
N THR A 67 -1.06 -21.45 3.07
CA THR A 67 -1.64 -20.20 2.61
C THR A 67 -0.80 -19.58 1.49
N GLU A 68 0.52 -19.46 1.67
CA GLU A 68 1.44 -18.92 0.66
C GLU A 68 1.37 -19.70 -0.66
N ARG A 69 1.39 -21.03 -0.58
CA ARG A 69 1.31 -21.89 -1.77
C ARG A 69 0.01 -21.68 -2.54
N ALA A 70 -1.09 -21.55 -1.85
CA ALA A 70 -2.36 -21.31 -2.52
C ALA A 70 -2.48 -19.91 -3.08
N LEU A 71 -1.98 -18.89 -2.38
CA LEU A 71 -1.96 -17.52 -2.87
C LEU A 71 -1.12 -17.40 -4.14
N THR A 72 0.09 -17.95 -4.15
CA THR A 72 0.99 -17.90 -5.32
C THR A 72 0.44 -18.60 -6.56
N THR A 73 -0.44 -19.57 -6.40
CA THR A 73 -1.03 -20.30 -7.54
C THR A 73 -2.32 -19.69 -8.05
N THR A 74 -3.01 -18.86 -7.27
CA THR A 74 -4.40 -18.49 -7.59
C THR A 74 -4.61 -16.98 -7.64
N VAL A 75 -3.77 -16.19 -6.98
CA VAL A 75 -3.87 -14.72 -7.01
C VAL A 75 -2.99 -14.15 -8.09
N ASP A 76 -3.59 -13.29 -8.93
CA ASP A 76 -2.87 -12.64 -10.03
C ASP A 76 -2.09 -11.41 -9.54
N ASN A 77 -1.03 -11.07 -10.30
CA ASN A 77 -0.25 -9.83 -10.10
C ASN A 77 0.37 -9.69 -8.70
N ILE A 78 0.77 -10.79 -8.07
CA ILE A 78 1.58 -10.75 -6.86
C ILE A 78 3.00 -10.31 -7.25
N GLU A 79 3.56 -9.35 -6.52
CA GLU A 79 4.95 -8.96 -6.60
C GLU A 79 5.81 -9.85 -5.69
N HIS A 80 5.45 -9.90 -4.40
CA HIS A 80 6.05 -10.78 -3.42
C HIS A 80 5.12 -11.00 -2.21
N ILE A 81 5.45 -11.96 -1.37
CA ILE A 81 4.73 -12.28 -0.15
C ILE A 81 5.71 -12.23 1.02
N GLU A 82 5.32 -11.57 2.10
CA GLU A 82 6.01 -11.58 3.37
C GLU A 82 5.12 -12.23 4.42
N SER A 83 5.69 -13.14 5.22
CA SER A 83 4.96 -13.78 6.29
C SER A 83 5.68 -13.70 7.62
N GLN A 84 4.92 -13.62 8.69
CA GLN A 84 5.42 -13.63 10.06
C GLN A 84 4.54 -14.54 10.90
N SER A 85 5.17 -15.54 11.52
CA SER A 85 4.52 -16.46 12.45
C SER A 85 4.86 -16.08 13.89
N LEU A 86 3.83 -15.88 14.69
CA LEU A 86 3.90 -15.61 16.11
C LEU A 86 3.15 -16.71 16.88
N TYR A 87 3.20 -16.68 18.21
CA TYR A 87 2.43 -17.61 19.02
C TYR A 87 0.92 -17.39 18.83
N GLY A 88 0.25 -18.36 18.25
CA GLY A 88 -1.19 -18.31 17.98
C GLY A 88 -1.66 -17.35 16.89
N VAL A 89 -0.77 -16.61 16.25
CA VAL A 89 -1.08 -15.63 15.19
C VAL A 89 -0.10 -15.76 14.04
N ALA A 90 -0.61 -15.75 12.82
CA ALA A 90 0.22 -15.61 11.62
C ALA A 90 -0.28 -14.45 10.77
N VAL A 91 0.65 -13.64 10.29
CA VAL A 91 0.40 -12.50 9.40
C VAL A 91 1.05 -12.78 8.07
N VAL A 92 0.26 -12.82 7.00
CA VAL A 92 0.73 -12.98 5.62
C VAL A 92 0.39 -11.70 4.87
N LYS A 93 1.42 -10.98 4.41
CA LYS A 93 1.29 -9.76 3.63
C LYS A 93 1.54 -10.06 2.16
N VAL A 94 0.57 -9.77 1.34
CA VAL A 94 0.63 -9.94 -0.10
C VAL A 94 0.82 -8.58 -0.73
N PHE A 95 1.97 -8.36 -1.35
CA PHE A 95 2.29 -7.15 -2.10
C PHE A 95 1.87 -7.38 -3.56
N LEU A 96 0.97 -6.54 -4.04
CA LEU A 96 0.51 -6.61 -5.42
C LEU A 96 1.29 -5.60 -6.28
N GLN A 97 1.37 -5.87 -7.58
CA GLN A 97 2.01 -4.95 -8.51
C GLN A 97 1.28 -3.59 -8.52
N PRO A 98 2.00 -2.46 -8.72
CA PRO A 98 1.39 -1.11 -8.70
C PRO A 98 0.26 -0.91 -9.71
N THR A 99 0.25 -1.70 -10.78
CA THR A 99 -0.79 -1.68 -11.83
C THR A 99 -1.96 -2.61 -11.54
N ALA A 100 -1.90 -3.40 -10.47
CA ALA A 100 -2.92 -4.38 -10.12
C ALA A 100 -4.19 -3.70 -9.58
N ASN A 101 -5.34 -4.29 -9.90
CA ASN A 101 -6.60 -3.87 -9.30
C ASN A 101 -6.73 -4.45 -7.90
N ILE A 102 -6.60 -3.60 -6.87
CA ILE A 102 -6.65 -3.99 -5.47
C ILE A 102 -7.98 -4.69 -5.11
N GLN A 103 -9.10 -4.27 -5.67
CA GLN A 103 -10.41 -4.86 -5.39
C GLN A 103 -10.49 -6.31 -5.91
N GLN A 104 -9.93 -6.56 -7.08
CA GLN A 104 -9.82 -7.90 -7.64
C GLN A 104 -8.91 -8.77 -6.77
N GLY A 105 -7.76 -8.25 -6.35
CA GLY A 105 -6.84 -8.95 -5.45
C GLY A 105 -7.50 -9.33 -4.12
N ILE A 106 -8.22 -8.39 -3.48
CA ILE A 106 -8.96 -8.66 -2.24
C ILE A 106 -10.01 -9.75 -2.46
N ALA A 107 -10.77 -9.71 -3.56
CA ALA A 107 -11.79 -10.70 -3.86
C ALA A 107 -11.19 -12.11 -4.04
N GLN A 108 -10.10 -12.23 -4.79
CA GLN A 108 -9.38 -13.48 -5.00
C GLN A 108 -8.81 -14.01 -3.68
N ILE A 109 -8.11 -13.17 -2.91
CA ILE A 109 -7.54 -13.54 -1.61
C ILE A 109 -8.63 -14.01 -0.64
N THR A 110 -9.75 -13.31 -0.59
CA THR A 110 -10.88 -13.66 0.28
C THR A 110 -11.47 -15.02 -0.11
N ALA A 111 -11.72 -15.25 -1.40
CA ALA A 111 -12.26 -16.50 -1.91
C ALA A 111 -11.35 -17.70 -1.58
N ILE A 112 -10.04 -17.55 -1.77
CA ILE A 112 -9.05 -18.59 -1.47
C ILE A 112 -8.97 -18.85 0.02
N SER A 113 -8.88 -17.80 0.84
CA SER A 113 -8.78 -17.91 2.29
C SER A 113 -10.01 -18.66 2.88
N GLN A 114 -11.19 -18.42 2.35
CA GLN A 114 -12.41 -19.14 2.72
C GLN A 114 -12.34 -20.62 2.34
N THR A 115 -11.82 -20.93 1.15
CA THR A 115 -11.68 -22.30 0.68
C THR A 115 -10.64 -23.06 1.50
N GLN A 116 -9.53 -22.40 1.84
CA GLN A 116 -8.45 -22.99 2.62
C GLN A 116 -8.83 -23.30 4.06
N LEU A 117 -9.76 -22.54 4.65
CA LEU A 117 -10.21 -22.79 6.04
C LEU A 117 -10.62 -24.25 6.28
N ARG A 118 -11.10 -24.94 5.23
CA ARG A 118 -11.46 -26.36 5.29
C ARG A 118 -10.26 -27.32 5.29
N GLN A 119 -9.11 -26.85 4.85
CA GLN A 119 -7.87 -27.63 4.75
C GLN A 119 -6.94 -27.39 5.94
N LEU A 120 -7.18 -26.31 6.67
CA LEU A 120 -6.41 -25.92 7.84
C LEU A 120 -6.83 -26.75 9.07
N PRO A 121 -5.97 -26.82 10.12
CA PRO A 121 -6.27 -27.55 11.34
C PRO A 121 -7.59 -27.10 11.97
N ALA A 122 -8.33 -28.03 12.52
CA ALA A 122 -9.59 -27.77 13.21
C ALA A 122 -9.33 -26.82 14.41
N GLY A 123 -10.05 -25.71 14.48
CA GLY A 123 -9.84 -24.64 15.48
C GLY A 123 -9.22 -23.36 14.90
N THR A 124 -8.83 -23.35 13.62
CA THR A 124 -8.43 -22.14 12.92
C THR A 124 -9.66 -21.24 12.74
N THR A 125 -9.56 -20.00 13.17
CA THR A 125 -10.64 -19.01 12.96
C THR A 125 -10.57 -18.42 11.54
N PRO A 126 -11.70 -17.95 10.98
CA PRO A 126 -11.68 -17.24 9.71
C PRO A 126 -10.67 -16.09 9.73
N PRO A 127 -9.89 -15.90 8.65
CA PRO A 127 -8.85 -14.88 8.65
C PRO A 127 -9.44 -13.48 8.59
N LEU A 128 -8.76 -12.53 9.22
CA LEU A 128 -9.02 -11.10 9.05
C LEU A 128 -8.21 -10.60 7.86
N ILE A 129 -8.88 -10.03 6.86
CA ILE A 129 -8.26 -9.51 5.65
C ILE A 129 -8.32 -7.98 5.69
N LEU A 130 -7.15 -7.34 5.64
CA LEU A 130 -6.97 -5.91 5.66
C LEU A 130 -6.21 -5.46 4.43
N ALA A 131 -6.75 -4.47 3.71
CA ALA A 131 -6.06 -3.86 2.59
C ALA A 131 -5.60 -2.45 2.98
N TYR A 132 -4.36 -2.12 2.67
CA TYR A 132 -3.79 -0.81 2.89
C TYR A 132 -2.72 -0.50 1.83
N SER A 133 -2.37 0.76 1.67
CA SER A 133 -1.24 1.16 0.84
C SER A 133 0.05 1.13 1.67
N ALA A 134 1.13 0.61 1.11
CA ALA A 134 2.43 0.58 1.79
C ALA A 134 2.97 1.99 2.13
N SER A 135 2.48 3.02 1.43
CA SER A 135 2.81 4.43 1.69
C SER A 135 2.01 5.07 2.83
N SER A 136 1.00 4.38 3.37
CA SER A 136 0.20 4.88 4.48
C SER A 136 0.98 4.86 5.79
N VAL A 137 1.64 5.97 6.09
CA VAL A 137 2.34 6.15 7.37
C VAL A 137 1.40 6.83 8.36
N PRO A 138 1.21 6.30 9.59
CA PRO A 138 0.39 6.96 10.59
C PRO A 138 1.03 8.29 10.99
N VAL A 139 0.31 9.39 10.77
CA VAL A 139 0.78 10.76 11.06
C VAL A 139 0.66 11.08 12.55
N LEU A 140 -0.27 10.42 13.24
CA LEU A 140 -0.54 10.66 14.66
C LEU A 140 -0.93 9.37 15.37
N GLN A 141 -0.24 9.06 16.46
CA GLN A 141 -0.60 7.98 17.38
C GLN A 141 -0.87 8.58 18.77
N LEU A 142 -2.10 8.42 19.26
CA LEU A 142 -2.50 8.89 20.59
C LEU A 142 -2.69 7.70 21.51
N ALA A 143 -1.92 7.66 22.59
CA ALA A 143 -2.13 6.72 23.69
C ALA A 143 -2.88 7.44 24.81
N LEU A 144 -4.06 6.93 25.17
CA LEU A 144 -4.85 7.40 26.29
C LEU A 144 -4.62 6.45 27.46
N SER A 145 -4.14 6.98 28.59
CA SER A 145 -4.03 6.24 29.85
C SER A 145 -4.76 7.00 30.95
N GLY A 146 -5.56 6.30 31.72
CA GLY A 146 -6.28 6.86 32.88
C GLY A 146 -6.46 5.79 33.93
N GLN A 147 -6.54 6.21 35.21
CA GLN A 147 -6.75 5.29 36.36
C GLN A 147 -8.14 4.64 36.38
N ASP A 148 -9.10 5.19 35.62
CA ASP A 148 -10.51 4.73 35.60
C ASP A 148 -10.89 4.01 34.28
N LEU A 149 -9.92 3.65 33.45
CA LEU A 149 -10.12 2.85 32.22
C LEU A 149 -9.83 1.38 32.54
N SER A 150 -10.72 0.74 33.28
CA SER A 150 -10.74 -0.72 33.49
C SER A 150 -11.87 -1.38 32.74
#